data_650c501350ab9e449cec6cf11f219ff7
#
_entry.id   650c501350ab9e449cec6cf11f219ff7
#
_cell.length_a   1.000
_cell.length_b   1.000
_cell.length_c   1.000
_cell.angle_alpha   90.00
_cell.angle_beta   90.00
_cell.angle_gamma   90.00
#
_symmetry.space_group_name_H-M   'P 1'
#
loop_
_entity.id
_entity.type
_entity.pdbx_description
1 polymer ?
#
loop_
_entity_poly.entity_id
_entity_poly.type
_entity_poly.pdbx_seq_one_letter_code
_entity_poly.pdbx_strand_id
1 'polypeptide(L)'
;FDGDQMAVHLPLSAEAQAEARILMLSSNNILSPASGRPITSPTQDMVLGLYYLTMVRDNELGEGRAFGSIAEAIMAHDQHSVSLQAKIKIRLTPTSETIETTIGRALFNEALPADYPFVDLDVTKKQLGSIVDRLAEFYPKVVVAETLDALKSLGFHLSLIHISEPTRQAEI
;
A
#
# COMPACT_ATOMS: atom_id res chain seq x y z
N PHE A 1 -9.15 -21.93 -2.82
CA PHE A 1 -10.45 -22.63 -2.71
C PHE A 1 -10.79 -23.30 -4.06
N ASP A 2 -10.06 -24.35 -4.36
CA ASP A 2 -10.10 -25.04 -5.65
C ASP A 2 -10.43 -26.52 -5.50
N GLY A 3 -11.45 -26.85 -4.73
CA GLY A 3 -11.93 -28.20 -4.51
C GLY A 3 -11.96 -28.65 -3.05
N ASP A 4 -11.63 -27.75 -2.13
CA ASP A 4 -11.73 -28.02 -0.69
C ASP A 4 -13.18 -28.08 -0.23
N GLN A 5 -13.47 -29.03 0.66
CA GLN A 5 -14.77 -29.09 1.32
C GLN A 5 -14.80 -28.08 2.47
N MET A 6 -15.81 -27.24 2.52
CA MET A 6 -16.00 -26.25 3.57
C MET A 6 -17.40 -26.32 4.13
N ALA A 7 -17.55 -26.02 5.42
CA ALA A 7 -18.85 -25.88 6.08
C ALA A 7 -19.19 -24.40 6.27
N VAL A 8 -20.49 -24.08 6.10
CA VAL A 8 -21.03 -22.74 6.34
C VAL A 8 -21.91 -22.80 7.59
N HIS A 9 -21.61 -21.98 8.59
CA HIS A 9 -22.34 -21.87 9.82
C HIS A 9 -22.90 -20.46 9.99
N LEU A 10 -24.20 -20.34 10.27
CA LEU A 10 -24.86 -19.08 10.55
C LEU A 10 -25.14 -18.98 12.06
N PRO A 11 -24.62 -17.97 12.79
CA PRO A 11 -24.95 -17.75 14.19
C PRO A 11 -26.42 -17.32 14.31
N LEU A 12 -27.22 -18.11 15.08
CA LEU A 12 -28.68 -17.90 15.19
C LEU A 12 -29.07 -17.05 16.40
N SER A 13 -28.33 -17.10 17.51
CA SER A 13 -28.64 -16.32 18.70
C SER A 13 -27.91 -14.95 18.69
N ALA A 14 -28.44 -13.99 19.44
CA ALA A 14 -27.82 -12.68 19.59
C ALA A 14 -26.42 -12.76 20.23
N GLU A 15 -26.25 -13.65 21.20
CA GLU A 15 -24.98 -13.90 21.88
C GLU A 15 -23.95 -14.49 20.88
N ALA A 16 -24.33 -15.48 20.09
CA ALA A 16 -23.46 -16.07 19.08
C ALA A 16 -23.06 -15.06 18.00
N GLN A 17 -23.98 -14.17 17.60
CA GLN A 17 -23.67 -13.09 16.66
C GLN A 17 -22.68 -12.08 17.26
N ALA A 18 -22.84 -11.73 18.53
CA ALA A 18 -21.92 -10.83 19.23
C ALA A 18 -20.54 -11.46 19.35
N GLU A 19 -20.44 -12.73 19.75
CA GLU A 19 -19.17 -13.46 19.83
C GLU A 19 -18.49 -13.54 18.47
N ALA A 20 -19.22 -13.88 17.40
CA ALA A 20 -18.66 -13.95 16.06
C ALA A 20 -18.09 -12.60 15.61
N ARG A 21 -18.79 -11.47 15.87
CA ARG A 21 -18.30 -10.14 15.55
C ARG A 21 -17.04 -9.76 16.34
N ILE A 22 -17.00 -10.09 17.62
CA ILE A 22 -15.87 -9.72 18.49
C ILE A 22 -14.64 -10.58 18.19
N LEU A 23 -14.83 -11.89 18.04
CA LEU A 23 -13.72 -12.85 17.97
C LEU A 23 -13.25 -13.15 16.54
N MET A 24 -14.14 -13.06 15.53
CA MET A 24 -13.84 -13.51 14.17
C MET A 24 -13.60 -12.36 13.19
N LEU A 25 -14.01 -11.13 13.52
CA LEU A 25 -13.82 -10.00 12.62
C LEU A 25 -12.32 -9.71 12.45
N SER A 26 -11.83 -9.66 11.21
CA SER A 26 -10.40 -9.48 10.89
C SER A 26 -9.84 -8.16 11.45
N SER A 27 -10.61 -7.08 11.45
CA SER A 27 -10.21 -5.80 12.03
C SER A 27 -9.94 -5.86 13.55
N ASN A 28 -10.53 -6.84 14.26
CA ASN A 28 -10.28 -7.06 15.68
C ASN A 28 -9.07 -8.00 15.93
N ASN A 29 -8.61 -8.70 14.89
CA ASN A 29 -7.55 -9.70 14.95
C ASN A 29 -6.30 -9.30 14.15
N ILE A 30 -6.00 -8.01 14.07
CA ILE A 30 -4.81 -7.49 13.40
C ILE A 30 -3.55 -7.91 14.16
N LEU A 31 -3.60 -7.91 15.49
CA LEU A 31 -2.48 -8.26 16.36
C LEU A 31 -2.65 -9.66 16.96
N SER A 32 -1.54 -10.39 17.04
CA SER A 32 -1.48 -11.68 17.74
C SER A 32 -1.69 -11.51 19.24
N PRO A 33 -2.64 -12.22 19.85
CA PRO A 33 -2.81 -12.17 21.30
C PRO A 33 -1.62 -12.77 22.07
N ALA A 34 -0.82 -13.64 21.42
CA ALA A 34 0.33 -14.26 22.05
C ALA A 34 1.58 -13.37 22.07
N SER A 35 1.80 -12.56 21.05
CA SER A 35 3.05 -11.79 20.90
C SER A 35 2.85 -10.30 20.71
N GLY A 36 1.61 -9.84 20.50
CA GLY A 36 1.32 -8.43 20.17
C GLY A 36 1.78 -7.99 18.78
N ARG A 37 2.38 -8.89 18.00
CA ARG A 37 2.83 -8.57 16.63
C ARG A 37 1.69 -8.66 15.63
N PRO A 38 1.68 -7.86 14.55
CA PRO A 38 0.70 -7.98 13.50
C PRO A 38 0.70 -9.38 12.88
N ILE A 39 -0.49 -9.95 12.74
CA ILE A 39 -0.72 -11.20 11.99
C ILE A 39 -1.01 -10.87 10.53
N THR A 40 -1.80 -9.82 10.31
CA THR A 40 -2.17 -9.35 8.98
C THR A 40 -1.07 -8.45 8.42
N SER A 41 -0.34 -8.95 7.43
CA SER A 41 0.64 -8.18 6.68
C SER A 41 0.49 -8.48 5.20
N PRO A 42 0.74 -7.51 4.30
CA PRO A 42 0.75 -7.77 2.87
C PRO A 42 1.77 -8.86 2.52
N THR A 43 1.38 -9.77 1.61
CA THR A 43 2.22 -10.90 1.18
C THR A 43 2.17 -11.08 -0.33
N GLN A 44 3.06 -11.91 -0.88
CA GLN A 44 3.06 -12.33 -2.29
C GLN A 44 2.96 -11.14 -3.28
N ASP A 45 1.94 -11.11 -4.11
CA ASP A 45 1.74 -10.14 -5.18
C ASP A 45 1.57 -8.71 -4.66
N MET A 46 1.00 -8.54 -3.47
CA MET A 46 0.93 -7.22 -2.83
C MET A 46 2.31 -6.66 -2.55
N VAL A 47 3.22 -7.48 -2.00
CA VAL A 47 4.61 -7.06 -1.75
C VAL A 47 5.34 -6.77 -3.04
N LEU A 48 5.12 -7.60 -4.07
CA LEU A 48 5.73 -7.41 -5.38
C LEU A 48 5.28 -6.08 -6.02
N GLY A 49 3.98 -5.79 -6.00
CA GLY A 49 3.43 -4.53 -6.50
C GLY A 49 3.95 -3.31 -5.76
N LEU A 50 3.99 -3.37 -4.43
CA LEU A 50 4.51 -2.26 -3.60
C LEU A 50 6.02 -2.06 -3.77
N TYR A 51 6.78 -3.14 -3.93
CA TYR A 51 8.20 -3.06 -4.25
C TYR A 51 8.43 -2.41 -5.61
N TYR A 52 7.72 -2.86 -6.64
CA TYR A 52 7.78 -2.28 -7.99
C TYR A 52 7.44 -0.78 -7.99
N LEU A 53 6.42 -0.39 -7.20
CA LEU A 53 6.02 1.01 -7.06
C LEU A 53 7.11 1.88 -6.46
N THR A 54 7.77 1.40 -5.41
CA THR A 54 8.73 2.19 -4.62
C THR A 54 10.17 2.10 -5.13
N MET A 55 10.43 1.19 -6.09
CA MET A 55 11.72 1.03 -6.73
C MET A 55 12.11 2.29 -7.51
N VAL A 56 13.38 2.66 -7.44
CA VAL A 56 13.95 3.77 -8.22
C VAL A 56 14.69 3.21 -9.42
N ARG A 57 14.49 3.83 -10.57
CA ARG A 57 15.26 3.55 -11.79
C ARG A 57 15.92 4.82 -12.29
N ASP A 58 17.17 4.71 -12.69
CA ASP A 58 17.94 5.79 -13.29
C ASP A 58 17.66 5.87 -14.80
N ASN A 59 17.75 7.06 -15.37
CA ASN A 59 17.52 7.35 -16.79
C ASN A 59 16.10 7.05 -17.27
N GLU A 60 15.11 7.13 -16.40
CA GLU A 60 13.71 6.99 -16.76
C GLU A 60 13.12 8.31 -17.31
N LEU A 61 12.01 8.16 -18.05
CA LEU A 61 11.34 9.29 -18.68
C LEU A 61 10.90 10.33 -17.62
N GLY A 62 11.30 11.59 -17.81
CA GLY A 62 10.93 12.70 -16.92
C GLY A 62 11.83 12.87 -15.70
N GLU A 63 12.97 12.19 -15.63
CA GLU A 63 13.92 12.35 -14.53
C GLU A 63 14.37 13.81 -14.36
N GLY A 64 14.51 14.25 -13.12
CA GLY A 64 14.96 15.60 -12.74
C GLY A 64 13.87 16.69 -12.82
N ARG A 65 12.66 16.36 -13.28
CA ARG A 65 11.55 17.32 -13.28
C ARG A 65 11.12 17.72 -11.88
N ALA A 66 10.63 18.95 -11.73
CA ALA A 66 10.11 19.47 -10.48
C ALA A 66 8.60 19.71 -10.57
N PHE A 67 7.87 19.31 -9.53
CA PHE A 67 6.42 19.45 -9.43
C PHE A 67 6.03 20.17 -8.14
N GLY A 68 5.02 21.01 -8.24
CA GLY A 68 4.50 21.80 -7.12
C GLY A 68 3.59 20.98 -6.18
N SER A 69 3.07 19.84 -6.65
CA SER A 69 2.20 18.96 -5.87
C SER A 69 2.25 17.52 -6.38
N ILE A 70 1.77 16.58 -5.57
CA ILE A 70 1.63 15.15 -5.96
C ILE A 70 0.64 15.03 -7.12
N ALA A 71 -0.48 15.75 -7.07
CA ALA A 71 -1.51 15.73 -8.12
C ALA A 71 -0.96 16.14 -9.50
N GLU A 72 -0.10 17.17 -9.53
CA GLU A 72 0.56 17.60 -10.76
C GLU A 72 1.49 16.52 -11.33
N ALA A 73 2.23 15.82 -10.46
CA ALA A 73 3.10 14.73 -10.87
C ALA A 73 2.31 13.52 -11.40
N ILE A 74 1.17 13.19 -10.79
CA ILE A 74 0.26 12.13 -11.27
C ILE A 74 -0.31 12.48 -12.63
N MET A 75 -0.78 13.72 -12.83
CA MET A 75 -1.26 14.18 -14.15
C MET A 75 -0.18 14.08 -15.23
N ALA A 76 1.07 14.40 -14.89
CA ALA A 76 2.19 14.25 -15.81
C ALA A 76 2.49 12.79 -16.15
N HIS A 77 2.29 11.87 -15.19
CA HIS A 77 2.38 10.43 -15.42
C HIS A 77 1.26 9.92 -16.32
N ASP A 78 0.01 10.32 -16.10
CA ASP A 78 -1.14 9.94 -16.93
C ASP A 78 -0.99 10.41 -18.38
N GLN A 79 -0.28 11.51 -18.60
CA GLN A 79 0.10 12.01 -19.93
C GLN A 79 1.34 11.29 -20.50
N HIS A 80 1.81 10.23 -19.87
CA HIS A 80 3.02 9.49 -20.26
C HIS A 80 4.28 10.36 -20.41
N SER A 81 4.37 11.46 -19.68
CA SER A 81 5.51 12.37 -19.72
C SER A 81 6.53 12.12 -18.61
N VAL A 82 6.17 11.31 -17.59
CA VAL A 82 7.01 10.92 -16.47
C VAL A 82 6.73 9.46 -16.08
N SER A 83 7.80 8.70 -15.83
CA SER A 83 7.69 7.33 -15.31
C SER A 83 7.41 7.34 -13.79
N LEU A 84 6.68 6.33 -13.28
CA LEU A 84 6.44 6.13 -11.85
C LEU A 84 7.74 6.02 -11.03
N GLN A 85 8.79 5.49 -11.65
CA GLN A 85 10.07 5.14 -11.01
C GLN A 85 11.16 6.19 -11.25
N ALA A 86 10.85 7.26 -12.03
CA ALA A 86 11.77 8.34 -12.30
C ALA A 86 12.03 9.19 -11.05
N LYS A 87 13.29 9.58 -10.84
CA LYS A 87 13.66 10.55 -9.79
C LYS A 87 13.15 11.94 -10.15
N ILE A 88 12.28 12.47 -9.34
CA ILE A 88 11.68 13.80 -9.51
C ILE A 88 11.83 14.62 -8.23
N LYS A 89 11.64 15.93 -8.36
CA LYS A 89 11.59 16.84 -7.23
C LYS A 89 10.12 17.24 -6.99
N ILE A 90 9.63 16.94 -5.79
CA ILE A 90 8.22 17.16 -5.45
C ILE A 90 8.10 17.94 -4.14
N ARG A 91 7.08 18.80 -4.06
CA ARG A 91 6.69 19.47 -2.83
C ARG A 91 5.46 18.79 -2.26
N LEU A 92 5.60 18.19 -1.06
CA LEU A 92 4.51 17.43 -0.42
C LEU A 92 3.40 18.35 0.11
N THR A 93 3.78 19.50 0.69
CA THR A 93 2.82 20.51 1.17
C THR A 93 3.26 21.89 0.65
N PRO A 94 2.34 22.85 0.50
CA PRO A 94 2.68 24.19 -0.01
C PRO A 94 3.80 24.90 0.77
N THR A 95 3.99 24.53 2.04
CA THR A 95 4.99 25.12 2.95
C THR A 95 6.23 24.26 3.15
N SER A 96 6.25 23.01 2.64
CA SER A 96 7.40 22.11 2.79
C SER A 96 8.51 22.42 1.78
N GLU A 97 9.73 22.01 2.14
CA GLU A 97 10.83 21.97 1.20
C GLU A 97 10.58 20.94 0.10
N THR A 98 11.23 21.15 -1.05
CA THR A 98 11.19 20.21 -2.16
C THR A 98 12.06 19.00 -1.82
N ILE A 99 11.49 17.82 -1.89
CA ILE A 99 12.20 16.55 -1.70
C ILE A 99 12.45 15.87 -3.04
N GLU A 100 13.53 15.13 -3.14
CA GLU A 100 13.84 14.29 -4.29
C GLU A 100 13.31 12.88 -4.00
N THR A 101 12.37 12.43 -4.79
CA THR A 101 11.70 11.12 -4.62
C THR A 101 11.11 10.65 -5.96
N THR A 102 10.27 9.63 -5.96
CA THR A 102 9.55 9.16 -7.15
C THR A 102 8.05 9.33 -6.98
N ILE A 103 7.29 9.36 -8.09
CA ILE A 103 5.82 9.39 -8.05
C ILE A 103 5.29 8.16 -7.29
N GLY A 104 5.90 7.00 -7.54
CA GLY A 104 5.48 5.77 -6.87
C GLY A 104 5.64 5.81 -5.35
N ARG A 105 6.74 6.39 -4.83
CA ARG A 105 6.91 6.59 -3.38
C ARG A 105 5.93 7.60 -2.82
N ALA A 106 5.62 8.65 -3.57
CA ALA A 106 4.60 9.61 -3.16
C ALA A 106 3.23 8.95 -3.03
N LEU A 107 2.80 8.13 -4.00
CA LEU A 107 1.57 7.35 -3.96
C LEU A 107 1.54 6.34 -2.80
N PHE A 108 2.68 5.69 -2.52
CA PHE A 108 2.80 4.79 -1.36
C PHE A 108 2.56 5.53 -0.05
N ASN A 109 3.14 6.71 0.10
CA ASN A 109 2.98 7.53 1.31
C ASN A 109 1.57 8.12 1.44
N GLU A 110 0.85 8.34 0.33
CA GLU A 110 -0.55 8.77 0.36
C GLU A 110 -1.48 7.68 0.93
N ALA A 111 -1.12 6.40 0.79
CA ALA A 111 -1.83 5.30 1.41
C ALA A 111 -1.57 5.15 2.92
N LEU A 112 -0.56 5.84 3.46
CA LEU A 112 -0.24 5.87 4.89
C LEU A 112 -0.98 7.02 5.60
N PRO A 113 -1.14 6.97 6.95
CA PRO A 113 -1.68 8.10 7.71
C PRO A 113 -0.87 9.38 7.48
N ALA A 114 -1.56 10.55 7.45
CA ALA A 114 -0.95 11.83 7.11
C ALA A 114 0.19 12.29 8.04
N ASP A 115 0.20 11.82 9.28
CA ASP A 115 1.22 12.08 10.30
C ASP A 115 2.31 11.01 10.35
N TYR A 116 2.25 9.99 9.48
CA TYR A 116 3.30 8.98 9.37
C TYR A 116 4.55 9.60 8.70
N PRO A 117 5.77 9.30 9.18
CA PRO A 117 7.00 9.79 8.55
C PRO A 117 7.11 9.35 7.09
N PHE A 118 7.52 10.25 6.21
CA PHE A 118 7.68 9.95 4.79
C PHE A 118 8.65 8.79 4.56
N VAL A 119 8.18 7.76 3.88
CA VAL A 119 8.97 6.56 3.53
C VAL A 119 9.62 6.78 2.17
N ASP A 120 10.93 6.96 2.15
CA ASP A 120 11.74 7.14 0.93
C ASP A 120 12.72 5.97 0.73
N LEU A 121 12.17 4.75 0.74
CA LEU A 121 12.93 3.50 0.62
C LEU A 121 12.22 2.56 -0.36
N ASP A 122 12.99 1.62 -0.93
CA ASP A 122 12.41 0.49 -1.66
C ASP A 122 11.71 -0.43 -0.66
N VAL A 123 10.39 -0.58 -0.78
CA VAL A 123 9.58 -1.30 0.20
C VAL A 123 9.68 -2.81 -0.01
N THR A 124 10.66 -3.43 0.64
CA THR A 124 10.79 -4.89 0.71
C THR A 124 9.82 -5.49 1.74
N LYS A 125 9.63 -6.83 1.70
CA LYS A 125 8.81 -7.54 2.68
C LYS A 125 9.20 -7.23 4.14
N LYS A 126 10.50 -7.10 4.42
CA LYS A 126 11.00 -6.80 5.77
C LYS A 126 10.63 -5.37 6.19
N GLN A 127 10.81 -4.41 5.29
CA GLN A 127 10.47 -3.00 5.56
C GLN A 127 8.97 -2.83 5.72
N LEU A 128 8.17 -3.50 4.88
CA LEU A 128 6.72 -3.49 5.00
C LEU A 128 6.26 -4.06 6.35
N GLY A 129 6.87 -5.18 6.81
CA GLY A 129 6.63 -5.70 8.14
C GLY A 129 6.92 -4.67 9.24
N SER A 130 8.06 -3.98 9.17
CA SER A 130 8.41 -2.93 10.15
C SER A 130 7.45 -1.73 10.10
N ILE A 131 6.94 -1.36 8.93
CA ILE A 131 5.93 -0.30 8.78
C ILE A 131 4.62 -0.72 9.45
N VAL A 132 4.17 -1.96 9.21
CA VAL A 132 2.93 -2.50 9.81
C VAL A 132 3.08 -2.64 11.34
N ASP A 133 4.23 -3.10 11.83
CA ASP A 133 4.52 -3.15 13.27
C ASP A 133 4.38 -1.77 13.90
N ARG A 134 5.00 -0.76 13.29
CA ARG A 134 4.94 0.62 13.76
C ARG A 134 3.53 1.22 13.69
N LEU A 135 2.79 0.94 12.61
CA LEU A 135 1.38 1.36 12.50
C LEU A 135 0.55 0.76 13.64
N ALA A 136 0.74 -0.53 13.92
CA ALA A 136 0.00 -1.22 14.96
C ALA A 136 0.33 -0.72 16.39
N GLU A 137 1.54 -0.20 16.60
CA GLU A 137 1.99 0.34 17.89
C GLU A 137 1.43 1.75 18.15
N PHE A 138 1.39 2.62 17.14
CA PHE A 138 1.10 4.04 17.33
C PHE A 138 -0.32 4.46 16.91
N TYR A 139 -1.02 3.66 16.10
CA TYR A 139 -2.32 4.04 15.53
C TYR A 139 -3.48 3.16 16.02
N PRO A 140 -4.70 3.71 16.06
CA PRO A 140 -5.90 2.94 16.38
C PRO A 140 -6.13 1.82 15.35
N LYS A 141 -6.70 0.69 15.79
CA LYS A 141 -6.98 -0.49 14.93
C LYS A 141 -7.74 -0.16 13.64
N VAL A 142 -8.67 0.80 13.70
CA VAL A 142 -9.45 1.23 12.52
C VAL A 142 -8.54 1.83 11.46
N VAL A 143 -7.66 2.76 11.84
CA VAL A 143 -6.71 3.41 10.95
C VAL A 143 -5.73 2.39 10.36
N VAL A 144 -5.27 1.44 11.17
CA VAL A 144 -4.39 0.34 10.71
C VAL A 144 -5.10 -0.52 9.67
N ALA A 145 -6.37 -0.87 9.90
CA ALA A 145 -7.16 -1.67 8.97
C ALA A 145 -7.37 -0.93 7.64
N GLU A 146 -7.74 0.36 7.67
CA GLU A 146 -7.90 1.20 6.49
C GLU A 146 -6.59 1.34 5.69
N THR A 147 -5.48 1.55 6.38
CA THR A 147 -4.15 1.63 5.77
C THR A 147 -3.75 0.31 5.10
N LEU A 148 -3.98 -0.83 5.78
CA LEU A 148 -3.70 -2.16 5.20
C LEU A 148 -4.57 -2.44 3.96
N ASP A 149 -5.83 -2.02 3.97
CA ASP A 149 -6.72 -2.14 2.81
C ASP A 149 -6.29 -1.23 1.65
N ALA A 150 -5.83 -0.02 1.93
CA ALA A 150 -5.27 0.87 0.92
C ALA A 150 -3.99 0.30 0.30
N LEU A 151 -3.05 -0.19 1.12
CA LEU A 151 -1.81 -0.83 0.65
C LEU A 151 -2.08 -2.09 -0.16
N LYS A 152 -3.05 -2.92 0.26
CA LYS A 152 -3.50 -4.09 -0.48
C LYS A 152 -4.02 -3.71 -1.87
N SER A 153 -4.92 -2.73 -1.93
CA SER A 153 -5.52 -2.28 -3.19
C SER A 153 -4.46 -1.70 -4.13
N LEU A 154 -3.55 -0.90 -3.62
CA LEU A 154 -2.44 -0.33 -4.38
C LEU A 154 -1.48 -1.42 -4.90
N GLY A 155 -1.12 -2.39 -4.05
CA GLY A 155 -0.22 -3.49 -4.41
C GLY A 155 -0.82 -4.40 -5.49
N PHE A 156 -2.08 -4.78 -5.37
CA PHE A 156 -2.75 -5.60 -6.39
C PHE A 156 -2.97 -4.86 -7.70
N HIS A 157 -3.36 -3.59 -7.65
CA HIS A 157 -3.52 -2.81 -8.87
C HIS A 157 -2.25 -2.82 -9.72
N LEU A 158 -1.11 -2.61 -9.10
CA LEU A 158 0.17 -2.58 -9.80
C LEU A 158 0.67 -3.95 -10.23
N SER A 159 0.53 -4.97 -9.38
CA SER A 159 1.00 -6.32 -9.72
C SER A 159 0.20 -6.93 -10.87
N LEU A 160 -1.10 -6.71 -10.91
CA LEU A 160 -1.97 -7.26 -11.95
C LEU A 160 -1.82 -6.51 -13.28
N ILE A 161 -1.82 -5.17 -13.25
CA ILE A 161 -1.82 -4.36 -14.48
C ILE A 161 -0.43 -4.23 -15.07
N HIS A 162 0.58 -3.91 -14.24
CA HIS A 162 1.91 -3.55 -14.74
C HIS A 162 2.91 -4.71 -14.79
N ILE A 163 2.71 -5.76 -13.99
CA ILE A 163 3.67 -6.87 -13.88
C ILE A 163 3.14 -8.14 -14.55
N SER A 164 1.90 -8.55 -14.21
CA SER A 164 1.35 -9.83 -14.65
C SER A 164 0.70 -9.79 -16.03
N GLU A 165 0.18 -8.65 -16.47
CA GLU A 165 -0.48 -8.50 -17.79
C GLU A 165 0.07 -7.32 -18.62
N PRO A 166 1.38 -7.21 -18.84
CA PRO A 166 1.94 -6.11 -19.64
C PRO A 166 1.53 -6.16 -21.12
N THR A 167 1.14 -7.34 -21.63
CA THR A 167 0.78 -7.57 -23.03
C THR A 167 -0.61 -7.06 -23.38
N ARG A 168 -1.55 -7.00 -22.47
CA ARG A 168 -2.89 -6.46 -22.73
C ARG A 168 -2.94 -4.94 -22.97
N GLN A 169 -1.95 -4.20 -22.47
CA GLN A 169 -1.86 -2.75 -22.72
C GLN A 169 -1.22 -2.39 -24.06
N ALA A 170 -0.55 -3.33 -24.72
CA ALA A 170 0.08 -3.10 -26.03
C ALA A 170 -0.88 -3.31 -27.21
N GLU A 171 -2.10 -3.81 -26.98
CA GLU A 171 -3.11 -4.11 -28.00
C GLU A 171 -4.29 -3.12 -28.04
N ILE A 172 -4.26 -2.05 -27.25
CA ILE A 172 -5.22 -0.95 -27.28
C ILE A 172 -4.49 0.34 -27.69
#